data_2e398729e3b0210b5f562a06e3292604
#
_entry.id   2e398729e3b0210b5f562a06e3292604
#
_cell.length_a   1.000
_cell.length_b   1.000
_cell.length_c   1.000
_cell.angle_alpha   90.00
_cell.angle_beta   90.00
_cell.angle_gamma   90.00
#
_symmetry.space_group_name_H-M   'P 1'
#
loop_
_entity.id
_entity.type
_entity.pdbx_description
1 polymer ?
#
loop_
_entity_poly.entity_id
_entity_poly.type
_entity_poly.pdbx_seq_one_letter_code
_entity_poly.pdbx_strand_id
1 'polypeptide(L)'
;MPFSNYIYEYYDGISSGNITVGKWVRLLYEYIVKGLQEGLFTFNAKKANKAIRFIENFCHHCEGRTDLLKLELWQKAAVSVMFGIVEEDGTRVFREVFIVIGRKNGKTLFASAVIAYMAYLDGEYGAKIYCLAPKLEQANIVYDNFYQMIKKEPELSDLSKKRRSDIYIEESNTAIKPLAFNAKKSDGFNPHLVVNDEVASWRGDGGLKQYEVMKSALGARRQPMILSISTAGYENDGIFDELMKRSTAFLKGGSKERRLLPLLYMIDDVEKWNDLEELKKANPNMGVSVSPDFFKEEIAVAEMSMSKRAEFLTKYCNIKQNSSVAWLDYVVVDGAGIHAKLEDFKDSYAVGGIDLSQTTDLTAASVVIERDSVLYAFAQFFMPANRLETAQAIDGVPYDIFVKQGIVKLSGENHVDYRDVYEWFSMLRDQYGIYILKIGYDRYSAQYLIDDLKNAGWQTDDVWQGENLAPVIREFEGVIKDGNFKIADNNLLKAHFLNVALKHNMETRKFRPVKIEQRARIDGFVSVIDALTVRQKYYNEIGEMLKNAG
;
A
#
# COMPACT_ATOMS: atom_id res chain seq x y z
N MET A 1 17.79 -17.10 -37.06
CA MET A 1 16.43 -16.51 -37.02
C MET A 1 16.57 -15.06 -36.62
N PRO A 2 15.83 -14.12 -37.21
CA PRO A 2 15.82 -12.74 -36.75
C PRO A 2 15.39 -12.69 -35.26
N PHE A 3 15.94 -11.73 -34.53
CA PHE A 3 15.55 -11.53 -33.12
C PHE A 3 14.17 -10.90 -33.06
N SER A 4 13.27 -11.48 -32.26
CA SER A 4 11.91 -10.94 -32.02
C SER A 4 11.96 -9.74 -31.10
N ASN A 5 11.08 -8.77 -31.34
CA ASN A 5 10.86 -7.64 -30.45
C ASN A 5 9.46 -7.75 -29.83
N TYR A 6 9.40 -8.47 -28.72
CA TYR A 6 8.14 -8.70 -27.99
C TYR A 6 7.57 -7.45 -27.33
N ILE A 7 8.34 -6.37 -27.19
CA ILE A 7 7.85 -5.09 -26.68
C ILE A 7 6.85 -4.50 -27.68
N TYR A 8 7.22 -4.42 -28.95
CA TYR A 8 6.33 -3.91 -29.99
C TYR A 8 5.15 -4.85 -30.24
N GLU A 9 5.39 -6.17 -30.28
CA GLU A 9 4.31 -7.16 -30.47
C GLU A 9 3.23 -7.03 -29.39
N TYR A 10 3.63 -6.87 -28.12
CA TYR A 10 2.70 -6.67 -27.01
C TYR A 10 2.01 -5.31 -27.08
N TYR A 11 2.76 -4.25 -27.38
CA TYR A 11 2.22 -2.90 -27.52
C TYR A 11 1.22 -2.77 -28.69
N ASP A 12 1.51 -3.38 -29.81
CA ASP A 12 0.59 -3.42 -30.96
C ASP A 12 -0.69 -4.16 -30.64
N GLY A 13 -0.59 -5.26 -29.88
CA GLY A 13 -1.74 -5.98 -29.36
C GLY A 13 -2.61 -5.15 -28.41
N ILE A 14 -1.98 -4.33 -27.54
CA ILE A 14 -2.67 -3.40 -26.64
C ILE A 14 -3.33 -2.27 -27.45
N SER A 15 -2.63 -1.68 -28.39
CA SER A 15 -3.09 -0.52 -29.17
C SER A 15 -4.23 -0.89 -30.12
N SER A 16 -4.19 -2.10 -30.69
CA SER A 16 -5.27 -2.63 -31.55
C SER A 16 -6.49 -3.13 -30.78
N GLY A 17 -6.41 -3.22 -29.43
CA GLY A 17 -7.48 -3.77 -28.60
C GLY A 17 -7.55 -5.30 -28.57
N ASN A 18 -6.60 -6.00 -29.18
CA ASN A 18 -6.54 -7.48 -29.18
C ASN A 18 -6.07 -8.04 -27.83
N ILE A 19 -5.38 -7.21 -27.04
CA ILE A 19 -4.91 -7.55 -25.68
C ILE A 19 -5.52 -6.57 -24.70
N THR A 20 -6.33 -7.10 -23.77
CA THR A 20 -6.95 -6.32 -22.71
C THR A 20 -5.94 -6.07 -21.58
N VAL A 21 -5.65 -4.80 -21.29
CA VAL A 21 -4.81 -4.37 -20.17
C VAL A 21 -5.41 -3.16 -19.46
N GLY A 22 -5.06 -2.98 -18.19
CA GLY A 22 -5.41 -1.78 -17.43
C GLY A 22 -4.58 -0.55 -17.84
N LYS A 23 -5.03 0.61 -17.41
CA LYS A 23 -4.41 1.93 -17.72
C LYS A 23 -2.91 1.98 -17.41
N TRP A 24 -2.47 1.37 -16.32
CA TRP A 24 -1.07 1.45 -15.89
C TRP A 24 -0.13 0.66 -16.80
N VAL A 25 -0.54 -0.53 -17.25
CA VAL A 25 0.24 -1.32 -18.21
C VAL A 25 0.28 -0.60 -19.56
N ARG A 26 -0.84 -0.02 -20.00
CA ARG A 26 -0.90 0.79 -21.23
C ARG A 26 0.07 1.97 -21.16
N LEU A 27 0.01 2.79 -20.12
CA LEU A 27 0.91 3.93 -19.92
C LEU A 27 2.38 3.52 -19.88
N LEU A 28 2.71 2.37 -19.26
CA LEU A 28 4.07 1.87 -19.23
C LEU A 28 4.60 1.56 -20.63
N TYR A 29 3.85 0.80 -21.43
CA TYR A 29 4.31 0.42 -22.77
C TYR A 29 4.29 1.59 -23.75
N GLU A 30 3.38 2.55 -23.60
CA GLU A 30 3.43 3.84 -24.31
C GLU A 30 4.73 4.59 -23.98
N TYR A 31 5.09 4.71 -22.72
CA TYR A 31 6.34 5.34 -22.27
C TYR A 31 7.58 4.62 -22.85
N ILE A 32 7.61 3.28 -22.80
CA ILE A 32 8.75 2.50 -23.31
C ILE A 32 8.89 2.65 -24.82
N VAL A 33 7.80 2.48 -25.57
CA VAL A 33 7.82 2.59 -27.04
C VAL A 33 8.20 4.00 -27.48
N LYS A 34 7.62 5.01 -26.85
CA LYS A 34 8.00 6.41 -27.09
C LYS A 34 9.47 6.67 -26.78
N GLY A 35 9.97 6.17 -25.65
CA GLY A 35 11.37 6.30 -25.27
C GLY A 35 12.34 5.61 -26.26
N LEU A 36 11.94 4.47 -26.85
CA LEU A 36 12.70 3.82 -27.91
C LEU A 36 12.71 4.63 -29.21
N GLN A 37 11.58 5.23 -29.58
CA GLN A 37 11.44 6.05 -30.78
C GLN A 37 12.22 7.37 -30.66
N GLU A 38 12.25 7.97 -29.49
CA GLU A 38 12.94 9.23 -29.21
C GLU A 38 14.43 9.04 -28.83
N GLY A 39 14.90 7.79 -28.78
CA GLY A 39 16.30 7.49 -28.43
C GLY A 39 16.64 7.65 -26.94
N LEU A 40 15.64 7.71 -26.06
CA LEU A 40 15.83 7.72 -24.60
C LEU A 40 16.41 6.39 -24.10
N PHE A 41 16.10 5.28 -24.79
CA PHE A 41 16.55 3.93 -24.51
C PHE A 41 17.10 3.29 -25.77
N THR A 42 18.02 2.34 -25.57
CA THR A 42 18.48 1.42 -26.63
C THR A 42 17.91 0.03 -26.39
N PHE A 43 17.33 -0.59 -27.43
CA PHE A 43 16.87 -1.97 -27.34
C PHE A 43 17.92 -2.94 -27.90
N ASN A 44 18.41 -3.80 -27.02
CA ASN A 44 19.33 -4.90 -27.39
C ASN A 44 18.55 -6.22 -27.54
N ALA A 45 18.09 -6.50 -28.75
CA ALA A 45 17.30 -7.69 -29.04
C ALA A 45 18.06 -9.00 -28.73
N LYS A 46 19.39 -9.02 -28.83
CA LYS A 46 20.21 -10.20 -28.49
C LYS A 46 20.13 -10.51 -27.01
N LYS A 47 20.23 -9.50 -26.13
CA LYS A 47 20.10 -9.67 -24.67
C LYS A 47 18.70 -10.10 -24.27
N ALA A 48 17.67 -9.45 -24.82
CA ALA A 48 16.27 -9.81 -24.55
C ALA A 48 15.97 -11.27 -24.93
N ASN A 49 16.31 -11.64 -26.17
CA ASN A 49 16.05 -12.99 -26.65
C ASN A 49 16.94 -14.05 -25.98
N LYS A 50 18.15 -13.68 -25.51
CA LYS A 50 19.01 -14.58 -24.73
C LYS A 50 18.30 -14.99 -23.43
N ALA A 51 17.72 -14.03 -22.71
CA ALA A 51 16.99 -14.29 -21.48
C ALA A 51 15.73 -15.15 -21.72
N ILE A 52 14.92 -14.81 -22.72
CA ILE A 52 13.71 -15.56 -23.08
C ILE A 52 14.06 -17.01 -23.46
N ARG A 53 15.04 -17.19 -24.35
CA ARG A 53 15.44 -18.54 -24.79
C ARG A 53 16.02 -19.37 -23.67
N PHE A 54 16.78 -18.77 -22.75
CA PHE A 54 17.26 -19.48 -21.57
C PHE A 54 16.08 -19.97 -20.74
N ILE A 55 15.13 -19.10 -20.43
CA ILE A 55 13.96 -19.45 -19.62
C ILE A 55 13.15 -20.57 -20.30
N GLU A 56 12.89 -20.46 -21.60
CA GLU A 56 12.05 -21.43 -22.31
C GLU A 56 12.75 -22.77 -22.62
N ASN A 57 14.08 -22.85 -22.53
CA ASN A 57 14.83 -24.06 -22.82
C ASN A 57 15.37 -24.77 -21.57
N PHE A 58 15.46 -24.09 -20.42
CA PHE A 58 16.11 -24.62 -19.22
C PHE A 58 15.24 -24.53 -17.94
N CYS A 59 14.15 -23.76 -17.98
CA CYS A 59 13.30 -23.64 -16.80
C CYS A 59 12.06 -24.54 -16.93
N HIS A 60 11.80 -25.32 -15.88
CA HIS A 60 10.67 -26.26 -15.82
C HIS A 60 9.55 -25.77 -14.91
N HIS A 61 8.34 -26.20 -15.20
CA HIS A 61 7.26 -26.11 -14.24
C HIS A 61 7.56 -26.96 -12.99
N CYS A 62 7.19 -26.45 -11.80
CA CYS A 62 7.49 -27.09 -10.53
C CYS A 62 6.28 -27.73 -9.87
N GLU A 63 5.07 -27.30 -10.24
CA GLU A 63 3.80 -27.75 -9.66
C GLU A 63 2.81 -28.12 -10.76
N GLY A 64 2.07 -29.19 -10.54
CA GLY A 64 1.01 -29.69 -11.45
C GLY A 64 1.52 -30.28 -12.76
N ARG A 65 2.69 -29.85 -13.27
CA ARG A 65 3.32 -30.31 -14.51
C ARG A 65 4.83 -30.16 -14.43
N THR A 66 5.58 -30.80 -15.35
CA THR A 66 7.04 -30.90 -15.31
C THR A 66 7.74 -30.51 -16.61
N ASP A 67 6.99 -30.10 -17.62
CA ASP A 67 7.51 -29.68 -18.89
C ASP A 67 8.22 -28.32 -18.83
N LEU A 68 8.90 -27.96 -19.90
CA LEU A 68 9.59 -26.68 -20.03
C LEU A 68 8.60 -25.51 -19.98
N LEU A 69 8.99 -24.47 -19.29
CA LEU A 69 8.22 -23.23 -19.18
C LEU A 69 8.12 -22.55 -20.57
N LYS A 70 6.91 -22.23 -20.98
CA LYS A 70 6.66 -21.37 -22.13
C LYS A 70 6.11 -20.04 -21.63
N LEU A 71 6.82 -18.97 -21.97
CA LEU A 71 6.43 -17.63 -21.55
C LEU A 71 5.26 -17.11 -22.40
N GLU A 72 4.27 -16.58 -21.75
CA GLU A 72 3.20 -15.83 -22.40
C GLU A 72 3.74 -14.50 -22.96
N LEU A 73 3.02 -13.89 -23.91
CA LEU A 73 3.48 -12.69 -24.59
C LEU A 73 3.77 -11.53 -23.61
N TRP A 74 2.94 -11.34 -22.59
CA TRP A 74 3.18 -10.33 -21.56
C TRP A 74 4.47 -10.59 -20.77
N GLN A 75 4.79 -11.86 -20.50
CA GLN A 75 6.03 -12.25 -19.83
C GLN A 75 7.24 -12.03 -20.72
N LYS A 76 7.14 -12.38 -22.01
CA LYS A 76 8.20 -12.11 -23.01
C LYS A 76 8.45 -10.61 -23.14
N ALA A 77 7.39 -9.82 -23.17
CA ALA A 77 7.50 -8.36 -23.20
C ALA A 77 8.17 -7.83 -21.93
N ALA A 78 7.77 -8.30 -20.75
CA ALA A 78 8.39 -7.92 -19.46
C ALA A 78 9.89 -8.30 -19.42
N VAL A 79 10.25 -9.53 -19.79
CA VAL A 79 11.65 -9.98 -19.86
C VAL A 79 12.44 -9.15 -20.89
N SER A 80 11.82 -8.80 -22.02
CA SER A 80 12.45 -7.95 -23.04
C SER A 80 12.76 -6.55 -22.50
N VAL A 81 11.86 -5.97 -21.69
CA VAL A 81 12.10 -4.67 -21.04
C VAL A 81 13.20 -4.80 -19.97
N MET A 82 13.11 -5.81 -19.10
CA MET A 82 14.06 -6.01 -17.99
C MET A 82 15.50 -6.20 -18.46
N PHE A 83 15.70 -6.94 -19.53
CA PHE A 83 17.05 -7.34 -19.99
C PHE A 83 17.48 -6.75 -21.32
N GLY A 84 16.54 -6.28 -22.13
CA GLY A 84 16.79 -5.74 -23.46
C GLY A 84 16.86 -4.22 -23.54
N ILE A 85 16.23 -3.48 -22.62
CA ILE A 85 16.39 -2.03 -22.56
C ILE A 85 17.68 -1.69 -21.82
N VAL A 86 18.62 -1.08 -22.54
CA VAL A 86 19.98 -0.86 -22.07
C VAL A 86 20.43 0.59 -22.24
N GLU A 87 21.37 1.01 -21.42
CA GLU A 87 22.12 2.25 -21.55
C GLU A 87 23.18 2.12 -22.66
N GLU A 88 23.86 3.19 -23.01
CA GLU A 88 24.94 3.21 -24.02
C GLU A 88 26.09 2.22 -23.71
N ASP A 89 26.42 2.03 -22.42
CA ASP A 89 27.43 1.07 -21.97
C ASP A 89 26.94 -0.39 -21.99
N GLY A 90 25.72 -0.61 -22.44
CA GLY A 90 25.08 -1.92 -22.53
C GLY A 90 24.56 -2.47 -21.19
N THR A 91 24.62 -1.72 -20.08
CA THR A 91 24.00 -2.14 -18.81
C THR A 91 22.50 -1.96 -18.88
N ARG A 92 21.75 -2.75 -18.06
CA ARG A 92 20.27 -2.61 -18.00
C ARG A 92 19.86 -1.26 -17.44
N VAL A 93 18.81 -0.67 -18.05
CA VAL A 93 18.20 0.58 -17.57
C VAL A 93 17.42 0.32 -16.29
N PHE A 94 16.51 -0.65 -16.31
CA PHE A 94 15.62 -0.92 -15.19
C PHE A 94 16.31 -1.82 -14.15
N ARG A 95 16.45 -1.31 -12.93
CA ARG A 95 17.11 -1.99 -11.81
C ARG A 95 16.18 -2.22 -10.62
N GLU A 96 15.01 -1.63 -10.64
CA GLU A 96 13.97 -1.77 -9.65
C GLU A 96 12.69 -2.15 -10.39
N VAL A 97 12.29 -3.43 -10.30
CA VAL A 97 11.13 -3.98 -10.98
C VAL A 97 10.05 -4.26 -9.94
N PHE A 98 8.87 -3.70 -10.16
CA PHE A 98 7.73 -3.90 -9.29
C PHE A 98 6.55 -4.47 -10.08
N ILE A 99 6.15 -5.71 -9.75
CA ILE A 99 5.07 -6.44 -10.43
C ILE A 99 3.91 -6.62 -9.46
N VAL A 100 2.79 -6.00 -9.77
CA VAL A 100 1.50 -6.25 -9.11
C VAL A 100 0.62 -7.01 -10.08
N ILE A 101 0.22 -8.23 -9.70
CA ILE A 101 -0.53 -9.12 -10.58
C ILE A 101 -1.43 -10.05 -9.75
N GLY A 102 -2.63 -10.37 -10.22
CA GLY A 102 -3.58 -11.20 -9.52
C GLY A 102 -3.03 -12.57 -9.11
N ARG A 103 -3.63 -13.18 -8.09
CA ARG A 103 -3.25 -14.54 -7.65
C ARG A 103 -3.37 -15.55 -8.80
N LYS A 104 -2.56 -16.60 -8.75
CA LYS A 104 -2.53 -17.71 -9.72
C LYS A 104 -2.04 -17.34 -11.13
N ASN A 105 -1.54 -16.12 -11.34
CA ASN A 105 -0.95 -15.70 -12.62
C ASN A 105 0.54 -16.09 -12.77
N GLY A 106 1.06 -17.00 -11.94
CA GLY A 106 2.42 -17.56 -12.10
C GLY A 106 3.56 -16.65 -11.63
N LYS A 107 3.32 -15.66 -10.74
CA LYS A 107 4.33 -14.70 -10.30
C LYS A 107 5.57 -15.35 -9.66
N THR A 108 5.39 -16.34 -8.79
CA THR A 108 6.49 -17.05 -8.12
C THR A 108 7.33 -17.84 -9.11
N LEU A 109 6.68 -18.53 -10.06
CA LEU A 109 7.36 -19.27 -11.12
C LEU A 109 8.16 -18.32 -12.04
N PHE A 110 7.58 -17.17 -12.39
CA PHE A 110 8.25 -16.14 -13.18
C PHE A 110 9.48 -15.56 -12.45
N ALA A 111 9.34 -15.24 -11.17
CA ALA A 111 10.46 -14.77 -10.34
C ALA A 111 11.58 -15.83 -10.25
N SER A 112 11.24 -17.12 -10.10
CA SER A 112 12.20 -18.22 -10.08
C SER A 112 12.94 -18.37 -11.42
N ALA A 113 12.27 -18.17 -12.54
CA ALA A 113 12.89 -18.16 -13.86
C ALA A 113 13.84 -16.97 -14.05
N VAL A 114 13.51 -15.80 -13.51
CA VAL A 114 14.42 -14.63 -13.48
C VAL A 114 15.65 -14.92 -12.62
N ILE A 115 15.47 -15.56 -11.45
CA ILE A 115 16.61 -16.01 -10.61
C ILE A 115 17.50 -16.94 -11.43
N ALA A 116 16.93 -17.93 -12.12
CA ALA A 116 17.70 -18.87 -12.94
C ALA A 116 18.53 -18.15 -14.01
N TYR A 117 17.92 -17.27 -14.79
CA TYR A 117 18.66 -16.51 -15.80
C TYR A 117 19.78 -15.67 -15.19
N MET A 118 19.52 -14.95 -14.10
CA MET A 118 20.53 -14.09 -13.47
C MET A 118 21.63 -14.87 -12.74
N ALA A 119 21.34 -16.10 -12.31
CA ALA A 119 22.32 -16.96 -11.65
C ALA A 119 23.30 -17.60 -12.65
N TYR A 120 22.81 -18.03 -13.83
CA TYR A 120 23.62 -18.82 -14.75
C TYR A 120 24.11 -18.06 -15.97
N LEU A 121 23.36 -17.07 -16.47
CA LEU A 121 23.62 -16.53 -17.81
C LEU A 121 23.70 -15.01 -17.92
N ASP A 122 23.39 -14.24 -16.87
CA ASP A 122 23.49 -12.77 -16.87
C ASP A 122 24.94 -12.26 -16.90
N GLY A 123 25.91 -13.09 -16.47
CA GLY A 123 27.34 -12.85 -16.64
C GLY A 123 28.02 -12.11 -15.48
N GLU A 124 27.40 -12.04 -14.32
CA GLU A 124 27.99 -11.46 -13.11
C GLU A 124 28.78 -12.52 -12.34
N TYR A 125 30.10 -12.35 -12.20
CA TYR A 125 30.93 -13.20 -11.36
C TYR A 125 30.78 -12.85 -9.88
N GLY A 126 30.65 -13.87 -9.03
CA GLY A 126 30.46 -13.68 -7.59
C GLY A 126 29.08 -13.11 -7.25
N ALA A 127 28.07 -13.39 -8.08
CA ALA A 127 26.71 -12.92 -7.85
C ALA A 127 26.15 -13.40 -6.51
N LYS A 128 25.50 -12.51 -5.78
CA LYS A 128 24.71 -12.83 -4.58
C LYS A 128 23.25 -12.57 -4.89
N ILE A 129 22.44 -13.61 -4.79
CA ILE A 129 21.01 -13.56 -5.06
C ILE A 129 20.27 -13.88 -3.77
N TYR A 130 19.33 -13.00 -3.40
CA TYR A 130 18.58 -13.13 -2.15
C TYR A 130 17.08 -13.22 -2.44
N CYS A 131 16.43 -14.26 -1.90
CA CYS A 131 14.98 -14.33 -1.78
C CYS A 131 14.60 -13.79 -0.41
N LEU A 132 13.92 -12.67 -0.36
CA LEU A 132 13.68 -11.90 0.86
C LEU A 132 12.21 -11.87 1.23
N ALA A 133 11.91 -12.14 2.50
CA ALA A 133 10.56 -12.03 3.07
C ALA A 133 10.63 -11.75 4.58
N PRO A 134 9.51 -11.34 5.24
CA PRO A 134 9.46 -11.13 6.68
C PRO A 134 9.86 -12.36 7.50
N LYS A 135 9.46 -13.55 7.03
CA LYS A 135 9.77 -14.84 7.65
C LYS A 135 10.56 -15.72 6.69
N LEU A 136 11.49 -16.52 7.23
CA LEU A 136 12.31 -17.42 6.43
C LEU A 136 11.47 -18.45 5.65
N GLU A 137 10.38 -18.93 6.24
CA GLU A 137 9.45 -19.85 5.57
C GLU A 137 8.85 -19.26 4.30
N GLN A 138 8.52 -17.95 4.31
CA GLN A 138 8.03 -17.25 3.14
C GLN A 138 9.14 -17.03 2.09
N ALA A 139 10.35 -16.67 2.54
CA ALA A 139 11.50 -16.53 1.65
C ALA A 139 11.85 -17.85 0.95
N ASN A 140 11.64 -18.98 1.63
CA ASN A 140 11.85 -20.31 1.06
C ASN A 140 10.88 -20.64 -0.08
N ILE A 141 9.71 -20.05 -0.17
CA ILE A 141 8.73 -20.36 -1.24
C ILE A 141 9.36 -20.12 -2.62
N VAL A 142 9.90 -18.93 -2.86
CA VAL A 142 10.58 -18.61 -4.13
C VAL A 142 11.88 -19.40 -4.29
N TYR A 143 12.65 -19.52 -3.23
CA TYR A 143 13.92 -20.24 -3.22
C TYR A 143 13.75 -21.74 -3.54
N ASP A 144 12.79 -22.41 -2.92
CA ASP A 144 12.53 -23.84 -3.16
C ASP A 144 11.90 -24.04 -4.54
N ASN A 145 11.04 -23.13 -5.00
CA ASN A 145 10.52 -23.17 -6.37
C ASN A 145 11.66 -23.08 -7.39
N PHE A 146 12.60 -22.13 -7.21
CA PHE A 146 13.81 -22.06 -8.02
C PHE A 146 14.63 -23.35 -7.97
N TYR A 147 14.85 -23.93 -6.78
CA TYR A 147 15.58 -25.18 -6.65
C TYR A 147 14.92 -26.36 -7.37
N GLN A 148 13.59 -26.50 -7.25
CA GLN A 148 12.85 -27.55 -7.95
C GLN A 148 12.89 -27.35 -9.48
N MET A 149 12.88 -26.11 -9.94
CA MET A 149 13.00 -25.75 -11.37
C MET A 149 14.33 -26.24 -11.96
N ILE A 150 15.45 -25.87 -11.34
CA ILE A 150 16.80 -26.22 -11.83
C ILE A 150 17.14 -27.69 -11.64
N LYS A 151 16.60 -28.34 -10.58
CA LYS A 151 16.84 -29.77 -10.32
C LYS A 151 16.31 -30.68 -11.42
N LYS A 152 15.30 -30.24 -12.17
CA LYS A 152 14.72 -30.99 -13.29
C LYS A 152 15.52 -30.86 -14.58
N GLU A 153 16.42 -29.88 -14.65
CA GLU A 153 17.28 -29.63 -15.81
C GLU A 153 18.70 -30.15 -15.51
N PRO A 154 19.14 -31.24 -16.15
CA PRO A 154 20.44 -31.86 -15.85
C PRO A 154 21.62 -30.88 -15.97
N GLU A 155 21.66 -30.05 -17.00
CA GLU A 155 22.77 -29.10 -17.24
C GLU A 155 22.86 -28.07 -16.08
N LEU A 156 21.75 -27.57 -15.56
CA LEU A 156 21.74 -26.62 -14.45
C LEU A 156 21.95 -27.31 -13.10
N SER A 157 21.41 -28.52 -12.95
CA SER A 157 21.56 -29.32 -11.74
C SER A 157 23.02 -29.69 -11.47
N ASP A 158 23.76 -30.12 -12.52
CA ASP A 158 25.17 -30.53 -12.42
C ASP A 158 26.10 -29.37 -12.05
N LEU A 159 25.75 -28.14 -12.47
CA LEU A 159 26.50 -26.93 -12.14
C LEU A 159 26.21 -26.44 -10.70
N SER A 160 25.22 -26.99 -10.02
CA SER A 160 24.69 -26.46 -8.77
C SER A 160 24.92 -27.38 -7.58
N LYS A 161 25.36 -26.83 -6.45
CA LYS A 161 25.51 -27.55 -5.18
C LYS A 161 24.55 -26.98 -4.16
N LYS A 162 23.51 -27.74 -3.74
CA LYS A 162 22.66 -27.34 -2.60
C LYS A 162 23.44 -27.56 -1.32
N ARG A 163 23.75 -26.47 -0.61
CA ARG A 163 24.40 -26.48 0.69
C ARG A 163 23.36 -26.24 1.80
N ARG A 164 23.79 -26.21 3.04
CA ARG A 164 22.89 -26.04 4.19
C ARG A 164 22.11 -24.71 4.16
N SER A 165 22.72 -23.63 3.68
CA SER A 165 22.17 -22.28 3.76
C SER A 165 21.94 -21.62 2.39
N ASP A 166 22.38 -22.25 1.29
CA ASP A 166 22.30 -21.68 -0.04
C ASP A 166 22.37 -22.73 -1.16
N ILE A 167 22.11 -22.30 -2.39
CA ILE A 167 22.50 -23.01 -3.59
C ILE A 167 23.70 -22.26 -4.16
N TYR A 168 24.75 -23.01 -4.49
CA TYR A 168 26.02 -22.46 -4.96
C TYR A 168 26.40 -22.99 -6.33
N ILE A 169 26.78 -22.08 -7.22
CA ILE A 169 27.29 -22.36 -8.55
C ILE A 169 28.79 -22.04 -8.54
N GLU A 170 29.62 -23.08 -8.62
CA GLU A 170 31.07 -22.96 -8.41
C GLU A 170 31.74 -22.17 -9.52
N GLU A 171 31.39 -22.43 -10.77
CA GLU A 171 32.00 -21.81 -11.94
C GLU A 171 31.91 -20.28 -11.93
N SER A 172 30.77 -19.74 -11.58
CA SER A 172 30.52 -18.29 -11.50
C SER A 172 30.68 -17.71 -10.10
N ASN A 173 31.02 -18.51 -9.08
CA ASN A 173 31.05 -18.13 -7.66
C ASN A 173 29.72 -17.49 -7.21
N THR A 174 28.59 -17.95 -7.75
CA THR A 174 27.27 -17.44 -7.46
C THR A 174 26.64 -18.14 -6.27
N ALA A 175 25.98 -17.39 -5.38
CA ALA A 175 25.25 -17.95 -4.24
C ALA A 175 23.81 -17.40 -4.19
N ILE A 176 22.85 -18.31 -4.07
CA ILE A 176 21.42 -18.00 -3.96
C ILE A 176 20.95 -18.37 -2.54
N LYS A 177 20.36 -17.43 -1.79
CA LYS A 177 19.99 -17.61 -0.38
C LYS A 177 18.60 -17.09 -0.06
N PRO A 178 17.80 -17.83 0.73
CA PRO A 178 16.62 -17.25 1.38
C PRO A 178 17.06 -16.43 2.60
N LEU A 179 16.42 -15.28 2.81
CA LEU A 179 16.69 -14.40 3.94
C LEU A 179 15.38 -13.95 4.59
N ALA A 180 15.34 -14.00 5.93
CA ALA A 180 14.34 -13.28 6.72
C ALA A 180 14.82 -11.86 7.05
N PHE A 181 13.91 -10.96 7.37
CA PHE A 181 14.25 -9.62 7.80
C PHE A 181 15.17 -9.62 9.02
N ASN A 182 16.24 -8.85 8.94
CA ASN A 182 17.13 -8.60 10.07
C ASN A 182 17.91 -7.28 9.81
N ALA A 183 17.26 -6.15 9.99
CA ALA A 183 17.85 -4.84 9.74
C ALA A 183 19.16 -4.59 10.51
N LYS A 184 19.33 -5.20 11.70
CA LYS A 184 20.54 -5.05 12.52
C LYS A 184 21.76 -5.82 11.98
N LYS A 185 21.57 -6.78 11.06
CA LYS A 185 22.63 -7.58 10.45
C LYS A 185 22.79 -7.33 8.95
N SER A 186 22.20 -6.27 8.45
CA SER A 186 22.12 -6.00 7.01
C SER A 186 23.32 -5.24 6.43
N ASP A 187 24.28 -4.85 7.26
CA ASP A 187 25.53 -4.25 6.81
C ASP A 187 26.42 -5.32 6.15
N GLY A 188 26.91 -5.03 4.94
CA GLY A 188 27.81 -5.93 4.19
C GLY A 188 27.15 -6.77 3.12
N PHE A 189 25.85 -6.59 2.81
CA PHE A 189 25.24 -7.19 1.62
C PHE A 189 25.78 -6.54 0.33
N ASN A 190 25.94 -7.37 -0.70
CA ASN A 190 26.34 -6.93 -2.03
C ASN A 190 25.52 -7.72 -3.08
N PRO A 191 24.21 -7.47 -3.15
CA PRO A 191 23.31 -8.25 -3.99
C PRO A 191 23.48 -7.93 -5.49
N HIS A 192 23.41 -8.96 -6.30
CA HIS A 192 23.19 -8.84 -7.74
C HIS A 192 21.69 -8.88 -8.07
N LEU A 193 20.96 -9.72 -7.34
CA LEU A 193 19.50 -9.77 -7.41
C LEU A 193 18.91 -9.90 -6.00
N VAL A 194 17.87 -9.12 -5.73
CA VAL A 194 16.99 -9.30 -4.58
C VAL A 194 15.59 -9.57 -5.09
N VAL A 195 15.00 -10.69 -4.70
CA VAL A 195 13.61 -11.01 -5.01
C VAL A 195 12.79 -10.86 -3.73
N ASN A 196 11.88 -9.92 -3.75
CA ASN A 196 10.95 -9.62 -2.66
C ASN A 196 9.58 -10.21 -3.01
N ASP A 197 9.13 -11.21 -2.25
CA ASP A 197 7.83 -11.82 -2.48
C ASP A 197 6.78 -11.26 -1.52
N GLU A 198 5.56 -11.09 -2.04
CA GLU A 198 4.37 -10.61 -1.33
C GLU A 198 4.63 -9.32 -0.53
N VAL A 199 5.24 -8.30 -1.18
CA VAL A 199 5.60 -7.04 -0.49
C VAL A 199 4.41 -6.32 0.14
N ALA A 200 3.19 -6.59 -0.32
CA ALA A 200 1.96 -6.08 0.30
C ALA A 200 1.68 -6.66 1.70
N SER A 201 2.35 -7.74 2.08
CA SER A 201 2.27 -8.34 3.42
C SER A 201 3.38 -7.84 4.38
N TRP A 202 4.28 -6.98 3.89
CA TRP A 202 5.41 -6.49 4.68
C TRP A 202 4.96 -5.34 5.56
N ARG A 203 4.83 -5.62 6.86
CA ARG A 203 4.24 -4.71 7.84
C ARG A 203 5.19 -3.63 8.31
N GLY A 204 4.68 -2.41 8.42
CA GLY A 204 5.29 -1.26 9.08
C GLY A 204 6.69 -0.90 8.60
N ASP A 205 7.40 -0.12 9.42
CA ASP A 205 8.76 0.38 9.16
C ASP A 205 9.80 -0.71 8.92
N GLY A 206 9.60 -1.92 9.49
CA GLY A 206 10.56 -3.02 9.32
C GLY A 206 10.70 -3.46 7.86
N GLY A 207 9.59 -3.52 7.13
CA GLY A 207 9.59 -3.84 5.70
C GLY A 207 10.23 -2.73 4.87
N LEU A 208 9.89 -1.48 5.15
CA LEU A 208 10.46 -0.32 4.46
C LEU A 208 11.98 -0.21 4.69
N LYS A 209 12.42 -0.25 5.95
CA LYS A 209 13.85 -0.23 6.30
C LYS A 209 14.64 -1.36 5.65
N GLN A 210 14.10 -2.59 5.65
CA GLN A 210 14.76 -3.73 5.03
C GLN A 210 14.88 -3.55 3.51
N TYR A 211 13.84 -3.02 2.87
CA TYR A 211 13.88 -2.70 1.43
C TYR A 211 14.96 -1.66 1.12
N GLU A 212 15.00 -0.55 1.86
CA GLU A 212 15.97 0.54 1.69
C GLU A 212 17.41 0.05 1.90
N VAL A 213 17.66 -0.80 2.90
CA VAL A 213 18.99 -1.41 3.11
C VAL A 213 19.40 -2.24 1.89
N MET A 214 18.52 -3.10 1.36
CA MET A 214 18.84 -3.90 0.19
C MET A 214 19.01 -3.04 -1.06
N LYS A 215 18.22 -1.98 -1.21
CA LYS A 215 18.32 -1.03 -2.33
C LYS A 215 19.65 -0.27 -2.29
N SER A 216 20.07 0.21 -1.12
CA SER A 216 21.35 0.88 -0.97
C SER A 216 22.54 -0.04 -1.24
N ALA A 217 22.43 -1.31 -0.86
CA ALA A 217 23.47 -2.32 -1.09
C ALA A 217 23.69 -2.69 -2.57
N LEU A 218 22.79 -2.32 -3.48
CA LEU A 218 22.97 -2.53 -4.93
C LEU A 218 24.10 -1.69 -5.53
N GLY A 219 24.49 -0.61 -4.87
CA GLY A 219 25.43 0.39 -5.43
C GLY A 219 26.81 -0.15 -5.82
N ALA A 220 27.23 -1.30 -5.29
CA ALA A 220 28.51 -1.93 -5.57
C ALA A 220 28.53 -2.79 -6.85
N ARG A 221 27.36 -3.04 -7.47
CA ARG A 221 27.25 -3.87 -8.67
C ARG A 221 26.98 -3.03 -9.92
N ARG A 222 27.49 -3.49 -11.05
CA ARG A 222 27.36 -2.78 -12.33
C ARG A 222 25.90 -2.74 -12.82
N GLN A 223 25.19 -3.86 -12.77
CA GLN A 223 23.81 -3.98 -13.24
C GLN A 223 22.94 -4.87 -12.33
N PRO A 224 22.83 -4.51 -11.05
CA PRO A 224 22.01 -5.28 -10.11
C PRO A 224 20.51 -5.08 -10.37
N MET A 225 19.66 -5.87 -9.69
CA MET A 225 18.21 -5.74 -9.77
C MET A 225 17.54 -6.03 -8.42
N ILE A 226 16.49 -5.27 -8.11
CA ILE A 226 15.45 -5.65 -7.16
C ILE A 226 14.21 -6.03 -7.96
N LEU A 227 13.68 -7.21 -7.72
CA LEU A 227 12.42 -7.70 -8.26
C LEU A 227 11.43 -7.87 -7.12
N SER A 228 10.46 -6.98 -7.03
CA SER A 228 9.37 -7.04 -6.05
C SER A 228 8.10 -7.52 -6.72
N ILE A 229 7.52 -8.61 -6.19
CA ILE A 229 6.30 -9.22 -6.73
C ILE A 229 5.24 -9.27 -5.64
N SER A 230 3.99 -8.97 -6.00
CA SER A 230 2.87 -8.97 -5.03
C SER A 230 1.51 -9.05 -5.72
N THR A 231 0.51 -9.40 -4.93
CA THR A 231 -0.87 -8.91 -5.10
C THR A 231 -1.04 -7.63 -4.28
N ALA A 232 -2.17 -6.94 -4.39
CA ALA A 232 -2.53 -5.93 -3.41
C ALA A 232 -2.73 -6.57 -2.02
N GLY A 233 -2.75 -5.77 -0.98
CA GLY A 233 -2.84 -6.21 0.41
C GLY A 233 -3.79 -5.37 1.24
N TYR A 234 -3.71 -5.58 2.55
CA TYR A 234 -4.52 -4.88 3.55
C TYR A 234 -3.68 -3.92 4.42
N GLU A 235 -2.35 -4.02 4.35
CA GLU A 235 -1.45 -3.21 5.17
C GLU A 235 -1.38 -1.78 4.64
N ASN A 236 -1.35 -0.80 5.55
CA ASN A 236 -1.23 0.61 5.23
C ASN A 236 0.18 1.12 5.53
N ASP A 237 0.61 2.14 4.77
CA ASP A 237 1.88 2.86 4.93
C ASP A 237 3.13 1.96 4.90
N GLY A 238 3.03 0.80 4.22
CA GLY A 238 4.15 -0.11 4.01
C GLY A 238 4.90 0.14 2.70
N ILE A 239 5.90 -0.72 2.45
CA ILE A 239 6.71 -0.66 1.21
C ILE A 239 5.84 -0.81 -0.06
N PHE A 240 4.74 -1.56 -0.01
CA PHE A 240 3.82 -1.68 -1.14
C PHE A 240 3.24 -0.32 -1.53
N ASP A 241 2.79 0.47 -0.54
CA ASP A 241 2.20 1.80 -0.79
C ASP A 241 3.24 2.77 -1.34
N GLU A 242 4.46 2.73 -0.81
CA GLU A 242 5.56 3.57 -1.32
C GLU A 242 5.89 3.21 -2.79
N LEU A 243 5.98 1.92 -3.11
CA LEU A 243 6.21 1.47 -4.49
C LEU A 243 5.04 1.83 -5.41
N MET A 244 3.80 1.71 -4.95
CA MET A 244 2.61 2.11 -5.71
C MET A 244 2.59 3.61 -5.98
N LYS A 245 2.86 4.44 -4.96
CA LYS A 245 2.92 5.90 -5.08
C LYS A 245 4.00 6.33 -6.07
N ARG A 246 5.22 5.80 -5.96
CA ARG A 246 6.32 6.08 -6.88
C ARG A 246 5.99 5.63 -8.31
N SER A 247 5.46 4.41 -8.45
CA SER A 247 5.07 3.83 -9.73
C SER A 247 4.00 4.65 -10.45
N THR A 248 2.95 5.02 -9.75
CA THR A 248 1.85 5.81 -10.35
C THR A 248 2.28 7.24 -10.67
N ALA A 249 3.14 7.87 -9.85
CA ALA A 249 3.73 9.16 -10.13
C ALA A 249 4.63 9.10 -11.39
N PHE A 250 5.47 8.06 -11.50
CA PHE A 250 6.31 7.82 -12.68
C PHE A 250 5.46 7.67 -13.95
N LEU A 251 4.44 6.81 -13.94
CA LEU A 251 3.58 6.54 -15.10
C LEU A 251 2.74 7.75 -15.53
N LYS A 252 2.43 8.66 -14.60
CA LYS A 252 1.78 9.94 -14.89
C LYS A 252 2.73 11.05 -15.38
N GLY A 253 4.03 10.76 -15.49
CA GLY A 253 5.04 11.74 -15.87
C GLY A 253 5.45 12.72 -14.76
N GLY A 254 5.02 12.48 -13.52
CA GLY A 254 5.33 13.32 -12.35
C GLY A 254 6.65 12.98 -11.65
N SER A 255 7.42 12.00 -12.12
CA SER A 255 8.67 11.57 -11.52
C SER A 255 9.80 11.54 -12.54
N LYS A 256 11.02 11.90 -12.09
CA LYS A 256 12.25 11.79 -12.89
C LYS A 256 12.97 10.44 -12.71
N GLU A 257 12.36 9.48 -12.02
CA GLU A 257 12.92 8.16 -11.85
C GLU A 257 13.08 7.44 -13.20
N ARG A 258 14.26 6.87 -13.46
CA ARG A 258 14.56 6.16 -14.72
C ARG A 258 14.80 4.66 -14.52
N ARG A 259 14.99 4.23 -13.27
CA ARG A 259 15.39 2.86 -12.93
C ARG A 259 14.23 1.97 -12.51
N LEU A 260 13.04 2.56 -12.31
CA LEU A 260 11.83 1.85 -11.87
C LEU A 260 11.05 1.31 -13.08
N LEU A 261 10.72 0.02 -13.05
CA LEU A 261 9.84 -0.67 -14.00
C LEU A 261 8.57 -1.14 -13.28
N PRO A 262 7.48 -0.39 -13.33
CA PRO A 262 6.24 -0.76 -12.67
C PRO A 262 5.30 -1.53 -13.61
N LEU A 263 5.15 -2.82 -13.40
CA LEU A 263 4.21 -3.70 -14.11
C LEU A 263 2.96 -3.88 -13.23
N LEU A 264 2.00 -2.97 -13.35
CA LEU A 264 0.82 -2.91 -12.49
C LEU A 264 -0.41 -3.46 -13.22
N TYR A 265 -0.64 -4.77 -13.08
CA TYR A 265 -1.83 -5.45 -13.60
C TYR A 265 -2.96 -5.32 -12.58
N MET A 266 -3.87 -4.39 -12.83
CA MET A 266 -4.98 -4.02 -11.94
C MET A 266 -6.22 -3.72 -12.78
N ILE A 267 -7.40 -3.89 -12.20
CA ILE A 267 -8.63 -3.38 -12.81
C ILE A 267 -8.65 -1.85 -12.80
N ASP A 268 -9.35 -1.23 -13.74
CA ASP A 268 -9.49 0.22 -13.84
C ASP A 268 -10.75 0.73 -13.16
N ASP A 269 -11.84 -0.04 -13.25
CA ASP A 269 -13.17 0.30 -12.74
C ASP A 269 -13.57 -0.65 -11.62
N VAL A 270 -13.54 -0.16 -10.38
CA VAL A 270 -13.87 -0.96 -9.19
C VAL A 270 -15.33 -1.40 -9.19
N GLU A 271 -16.25 -0.64 -9.79
CA GLU A 271 -17.66 -1.02 -9.86
C GLU A 271 -17.91 -2.24 -10.77
N LYS A 272 -16.96 -2.50 -11.69
CA LYS A 272 -16.98 -3.68 -12.57
C LYS A 272 -16.12 -4.84 -12.07
N TRP A 273 -15.88 -4.91 -10.76
CA TRP A 273 -15.04 -5.94 -10.17
C TRP A 273 -15.46 -7.38 -10.48
N ASN A 274 -16.74 -7.62 -10.82
CA ASN A 274 -17.34 -8.91 -11.18
C ASN A 274 -17.44 -9.14 -12.70
N ASP A 275 -16.94 -8.21 -13.52
CA ASP A 275 -16.87 -8.38 -14.97
C ASP A 275 -15.58 -9.10 -15.37
N LEU A 276 -15.69 -10.21 -16.11
CA LEU A 276 -14.53 -11.00 -16.55
C LEU A 276 -13.60 -10.22 -17.50
N GLU A 277 -14.14 -9.31 -18.34
CA GLU A 277 -13.31 -8.49 -19.23
C GLU A 277 -12.49 -7.46 -18.42
N GLU A 278 -13.08 -6.88 -17.37
CA GLU A 278 -12.35 -6.02 -16.46
C GLU A 278 -11.28 -6.80 -15.69
N LEU A 279 -11.60 -8.01 -15.22
CA LEU A 279 -10.67 -8.89 -14.50
C LEU A 279 -9.46 -9.32 -15.31
N LYS A 280 -9.55 -9.41 -16.66
CA LYS A 280 -8.39 -9.68 -17.52
C LYS A 280 -7.28 -8.66 -17.33
N LYS A 281 -7.60 -7.41 -17.01
CA LYS A 281 -6.62 -6.35 -16.76
C LYS A 281 -5.70 -6.64 -15.58
N ALA A 282 -6.22 -7.33 -14.56
CA ALA A 282 -5.45 -7.76 -13.38
C ALA A 282 -4.88 -9.18 -13.54
N ASN A 283 -5.39 -9.97 -14.49
CA ASN A 283 -5.11 -11.40 -14.64
C ASN A 283 -4.74 -11.76 -16.09
N PRO A 284 -3.55 -11.38 -16.56
CA PRO A 284 -3.13 -11.60 -17.95
C PRO A 284 -2.98 -13.10 -18.31
N ASN A 285 -2.93 -14.00 -17.32
CA ASN A 285 -2.94 -15.46 -17.53
C ASN A 285 -4.33 -16.09 -17.35
N MET A 286 -5.40 -15.29 -17.39
CA MET A 286 -6.77 -15.84 -17.44
C MET A 286 -6.97 -16.69 -18.71
N GLY A 287 -7.40 -17.92 -18.53
CA GLY A 287 -7.50 -18.92 -19.61
C GLY A 287 -6.22 -19.72 -19.84
N VAL A 288 -5.11 -19.39 -19.17
CA VAL A 288 -3.83 -20.12 -19.23
C VAL A 288 -3.55 -20.84 -17.92
N SER A 289 -3.32 -20.10 -16.83
CA SER A 289 -3.05 -20.68 -15.51
C SER A 289 -4.26 -20.60 -14.55
N VAL A 290 -5.23 -19.78 -14.86
CA VAL A 290 -6.49 -19.63 -14.10
C VAL A 290 -7.67 -19.70 -15.06
N SER A 291 -8.60 -20.63 -14.83
CA SER A 291 -9.78 -20.74 -15.69
C SER A 291 -10.77 -19.59 -15.47
N PRO A 292 -11.47 -19.12 -16.49
CA PRO A 292 -12.56 -18.16 -16.32
C PRO A 292 -13.68 -18.66 -15.38
N ASP A 293 -13.92 -19.98 -15.33
CA ASP A 293 -14.96 -20.55 -14.47
C ASP A 293 -14.60 -20.44 -12.99
N PHE A 294 -13.32 -20.58 -12.64
CA PHE A 294 -12.85 -20.29 -11.29
C PHE A 294 -13.22 -18.85 -10.85
N PHE A 295 -13.05 -17.87 -11.73
CA PHE A 295 -13.43 -16.49 -11.39
C PHE A 295 -14.93 -16.32 -11.22
N LYS A 296 -15.76 -17.00 -12.03
CA LYS A 296 -17.23 -16.95 -11.87
C LYS A 296 -17.67 -17.54 -10.52
N GLU A 297 -17.04 -18.62 -10.08
CA GLU A 297 -17.31 -19.24 -8.77
C GLU A 297 -16.91 -18.29 -7.62
N GLU A 298 -15.72 -17.71 -7.67
CA GLU A 298 -15.24 -16.78 -6.66
C GLU A 298 -16.06 -15.47 -6.62
N ILE A 299 -16.51 -14.96 -7.78
CA ILE A 299 -17.42 -13.81 -7.87
C ILE A 299 -18.74 -14.13 -7.15
N ALA A 300 -19.35 -15.27 -7.43
CA ALA A 300 -20.61 -15.66 -6.79
C ALA A 300 -20.50 -15.70 -5.26
N VAL A 301 -19.36 -16.17 -4.73
CA VAL A 301 -19.06 -16.15 -3.28
C VAL A 301 -18.87 -14.72 -2.77
N ALA A 302 -18.16 -13.88 -3.53
CA ALA A 302 -17.86 -12.50 -3.16
C ALA A 302 -19.11 -11.60 -3.18
N GLU A 303 -20.09 -11.87 -4.05
CA GLU A 303 -21.37 -11.15 -4.09
C GLU A 303 -22.22 -11.38 -2.83
N MET A 304 -22.09 -12.54 -2.21
CA MET A 304 -22.87 -12.92 -1.03
C MET A 304 -22.25 -12.44 0.29
N SER A 305 -20.99 -12.02 0.30
CA SER A 305 -20.24 -11.68 1.53
C SER A 305 -19.25 -10.54 1.31
N MET A 306 -19.43 -9.42 2.05
CA MET A 306 -18.52 -8.27 1.98
C MET A 306 -17.07 -8.64 2.32
N SER A 307 -16.87 -9.54 3.29
CA SER A 307 -15.53 -10.03 3.64
C SER A 307 -14.89 -10.79 2.47
N LYS A 308 -15.67 -11.63 1.76
CA LYS A 308 -15.20 -12.36 0.59
C LYS A 308 -14.99 -11.44 -0.60
N ARG A 309 -15.80 -10.40 -0.74
CA ARG A 309 -15.62 -9.36 -1.74
C ARG A 309 -14.31 -8.60 -1.52
N ALA A 310 -14.01 -8.17 -0.29
CA ALA A 310 -12.74 -7.52 0.04
C ALA A 310 -11.53 -8.43 -0.26
N GLU A 311 -11.64 -9.72 0.05
CA GLU A 311 -10.62 -10.71 -0.30
C GLU A 311 -10.45 -10.85 -1.82
N PHE A 312 -11.54 -10.90 -2.57
CA PHE A 312 -11.55 -10.98 -4.04
C PHE A 312 -10.92 -9.74 -4.67
N LEU A 313 -11.33 -8.55 -4.25
CA LEU A 313 -10.80 -7.27 -4.71
C LEU A 313 -9.28 -7.18 -4.49
N THR A 314 -8.81 -7.63 -3.35
CA THR A 314 -7.37 -7.61 -3.03
C THR A 314 -6.60 -8.63 -3.88
N LYS A 315 -7.07 -9.86 -3.95
CA LYS A 315 -6.30 -10.98 -4.51
C LYS A 315 -6.37 -11.11 -6.02
N TYR A 316 -7.50 -10.73 -6.62
CA TYR A 316 -7.76 -10.95 -8.05
C TYR A 316 -7.96 -9.66 -8.85
N CYS A 317 -8.37 -8.56 -8.20
CA CYS A 317 -8.50 -7.26 -8.85
C CYS A 317 -7.28 -6.35 -8.62
N ASN A 318 -6.44 -6.70 -7.65
CA ASN A 318 -5.33 -5.88 -7.15
C ASN A 318 -5.75 -4.50 -6.65
N ILE A 319 -6.95 -4.43 -6.09
CA ILE A 319 -7.46 -3.23 -5.41
C ILE A 319 -7.18 -3.38 -3.94
N LYS A 320 -6.39 -2.45 -3.41
CA LYS A 320 -6.06 -2.42 -1.98
C LYS A 320 -7.33 -2.30 -1.15
N GLN A 321 -7.43 -3.09 -0.12
CA GLN A 321 -8.50 -3.07 0.87
C GLN A 321 -7.89 -2.96 2.26
N ASN A 322 -8.64 -2.44 3.22
CA ASN A 322 -8.35 -2.62 4.63
C ASN A 322 -8.85 -4.01 5.08
N SER A 323 -8.63 -4.38 6.34
CA SER A 323 -9.03 -5.70 6.87
C SER A 323 -10.48 -6.06 6.51
N SER A 324 -10.76 -7.33 6.30
CA SER A 324 -12.09 -7.87 5.97
C SER A 324 -13.17 -7.63 7.03
N VAL A 325 -12.80 -7.11 8.20
CA VAL A 325 -13.72 -6.71 9.28
C VAL A 325 -13.82 -5.19 9.44
N ALA A 326 -13.19 -4.41 8.55
CA ALA A 326 -13.24 -2.95 8.59
C ALA A 326 -14.66 -2.42 8.39
N TRP A 327 -14.93 -1.30 9.04
CA TRP A 327 -16.20 -0.58 8.89
C TRP A 327 -16.35 0.06 7.51
N LEU A 328 -15.32 0.75 7.02
CA LEU A 328 -15.32 1.41 5.72
C LEU A 328 -14.28 0.80 4.78
N ASP A 329 -14.61 0.75 3.50
CA ASP A 329 -13.67 0.35 2.47
C ASP A 329 -12.58 1.41 2.25
N TYR A 330 -11.39 0.96 1.88
CA TYR A 330 -10.25 1.83 1.59
C TYR A 330 -10.60 2.92 0.55
N VAL A 331 -11.33 2.55 -0.50
CA VAL A 331 -11.72 3.48 -1.57
C VAL A 331 -12.56 4.64 -1.06
N VAL A 332 -13.48 4.36 -0.12
CA VAL A 332 -14.35 5.38 0.50
C VAL A 332 -13.51 6.37 1.32
N VAL A 333 -12.61 5.86 2.18
CA VAL A 333 -11.78 6.71 3.05
C VAL A 333 -10.74 7.49 2.24
N ASP A 334 -10.12 6.86 1.24
CA ASP A 334 -9.15 7.55 0.37
C ASP A 334 -9.81 8.64 -0.48
N GLY A 335 -11.01 8.37 -1.01
CA GLY A 335 -11.83 9.33 -1.74
C GLY A 335 -12.35 10.50 -0.88
N ALA A 336 -12.37 10.33 0.44
CA ALA A 336 -12.67 11.42 1.38
C ALA A 336 -11.49 12.38 1.57
N GLY A 337 -10.26 12.00 1.19
CA GLY A 337 -9.09 12.86 1.29
C GLY A 337 -9.13 14.04 0.34
N ILE A 338 -8.81 15.23 0.85
CA ILE A 338 -8.77 16.47 0.08
C ILE A 338 -7.55 17.31 0.48
N HIS A 339 -6.99 18.03 -0.49
CA HIS A 339 -6.01 19.07 -0.19
C HIS A 339 -6.76 20.35 0.21
N ALA A 340 -6.78 20.64 1.52
CA ALA A 340 -7.43 21.81 2.08
C ALA A 340 -6.68 22.30 3.34
N LYS A 341 -6.66 23.61 3.56
CA LYS A 341 -5.99 24.26 4.67
C LYS A 341 -7.00 24.99 5.57
N LEU A 342 -6.62 25.23 6.82
CA LEU A 342 -7.46 25.99 7.77
C LEU A 342 -7.73 27.43 7.27
N GLU A 343 -6.79 28.02 6.52
CA GLU A 343 -6.94 29.33 5.90
C GLU A 343 -8.12 29.42 4.91
N ASP A 344 -8.46 28.29 4.28
CA ASP A 344 -9.57 28.22 3.34
C ASP A 344 -10.94 28.29 4.02
N PHE A 345 -10.96 28.11 5.36
CA PHE A 345 -12.14 28.04 6.20
C PHE A 345 -12.21 29.18 7.23
N LYS A 346 -11.58 30.32 6.95
CA LYS A 346 -11.65 31.50 7.81
C LYS A 346 -13.10 31.94 8.04
N ASP A 347 -13.33 32.44 9.25
CA ASP A 347 -14.61 32.98 9.70
C ASP A 347 -15.78 31.97 9.63
N SER A 348 -15.45 30.67 9.78
CA SER A 348 -16.43 29.59 9.79
C SER A 348 -16.85 29.20 11.20
N TYR A 349 -18.01 28.56 11.30
CA TYR A 349 -18.45 27.87 12.52
C TYR A 349 -18.14 26.39 12.44
N ALA A 350 -17.80 25.78 13.58
CA ALA A 350 -17.42 24.37 13.67
C ALA A 350 -18.01 23.71 14.91
N VAL A 351 -18.02 22.39 14.92
CA VAL A 351 -18.12 21.57 16.13
C VAL A 351 -16.79 20.91 16.40
N GLY A 352 -16.41 20.79 17.66
CA GLY A 352 -15.17 20.15 18.10
C GLY A 352 -15.39 18.76 18.69
N GLY A 353 -14.35 17.94 18.69
CA GLY A 353 -14.34 16.67 19.39
C GLY A 353 -12.96 16.36 19.97
N ILE A 354 -12.94 15.70 21.12
CA ILE A 354 -11.71 15.38 21.85
C ILE A 354 -11.75 13.94 22.33
N ASP A 355 -10.73 13.16 21.96
CA ASP A 355 -10.44 11.85 22.52
C ASP A 355 -9.11 11.91 23.28
N LEU A 356 -9.18 11.84 24.62
CA LEU A 356 -8.01 11.94 25.50
C LEU A 356 -7.50 10.58 25.92
N SER A 357 -6.24 10.33 25.64
CA SER A 357 -5.52 9.18 26.17
C SER A 357 -4.87 9.50 27.51
N GLN A 358 -5.01 8.60 28.49
CA GLN A 358 -4.35 8.79 29.80
C GLN A 358 -2.87 8.44 29.80
N THR A 359 -2.39 7.44 29.07
CA THR A 359 -0.99 6.97 29.20
C THR A 359 -0.36 6.33 27.97
N THR A 360 -1.09 5.68 27.09
CA THR A 360 -0.50 4.83 26.04
C THR A 360 -0.99 5.10 24.62
N ASP A 361 -2.19 5.65 24.47
CA ASP A 361 -2.80 5.94 23.19
C ASP A 361 -2.49 7.40 22.75
N LEU A 362 -2.78 7.75 21.51
CA LEU A 362 -2.71 9.12 21.03
C LEU A 362 -3.86 9.94 21.64
N THR A 363 -3.58 11.20 21.98
CA THR A 363 -4.66 12.17 22.18
C THR A 363 -4.99 12.80 20.85
N ALA A 364 -6.26 12.90 20.51
CA ALA A 364 -6.75 13.51 19.28
C ALA A 364 -7.76 14.61 19.57
N ALA A 365 -7.58 15.76 18.92
CA ALA A 365 -8.56 16.83 18.86
C ALA A 365 -8.97 17.06 17.40
N SER A 366 -10.25 17.25 17.14
CA SER A 366 -10.77 17.49 15.80
C SER A 366 -11.80 18.62 15.78
N VAL A 367 -11.94 19.23 14.60
CA VAL A 367 -13.08 20.12 14.28
C VAL A 367 -13.71 19.68 12.99
N VAL A 368 -15.04 19.78 12.94
CA VAL A 368 -15.83 19.51 11.75
C VAL A 368 -16.56 20.80 11.36
N ILE A 369 -16.29 21.25 10.12
CA ILE A 369 -16.86 22.45 9.52
C ILE A 369 -17.84 22.00 8.44
N GLU A 370 -19.03 22.61 8.38
CA GLU A 370 -20.00 22.36 7.30
C GLU A 370 -19.95 23.52 6.30
N ARG A 371 -19.73 23.19 5.01
CA ARG A 371 -19.80 24.16 3.90
C ARG A 371 -20.44 23.49 2.69
N ASP A 372 -21.45 24.11 2.10
CA ASP A 372 -22.16 23.59 0.92
C ASP A 372 -22.68 22.16 1.10
N SER A 373 -23.18 21.83 2.30
CA SER A 373 -23.64 20.50 2.70
C SER A 373 -22.54 19.41 2.72
N VAL A 374 -21.27 19.79 2.67
CA VAL A 374 -20.12 18.91 2.84
C VAL A 374 -19.48 19.18 4.21
N LEU A 375 -19.13 18.12 4.90
CA LEU A 375 -18.44 18.16 6.19
C LEU A 375 -16.93 18.05 5.97
N TYR A 376 -16.15 18.96 6.51
CA TYR A 376 -14.69 19.00 6.44
C TYR A 376 -14.09 18.78 7.81
N ALA A 377 -13.28 17.73 7.96
CA ALA A 377 -12.63 17.39 9.22
C ALA A 377 -11.15 17.80 9.20
N PHE A 378 -10.74 18.53 10.22
CA PHE A 378 -9.36 18.83 10.57
C PHE A 378 -9.06 18.21 11.93
N ALA A 379 -7.88 17.62 12.08
CA ALA A 379 -7.48 17.01 13.35
C ALA A 379 -6.01 17.26 13.66
N GLN A 380 -5.72 17.43 14.95
CA GLN A 380 -4.38 17.48 15.53
C GLN A 380 -4.22 16.32 16.49
N PHE A 381 -3.09 15.64 16.38
CA PHE A 381 -2.72 14.57 17.30
C PHE A 381 -1.63 15.05 18.26
N PHE A 382 -1.63 14.50 19.48
CA PHE A 382 -0.66 14.83 20.52
C PHE A 382 -0.08 13.54 21.10
N MET A 383 1.23 13.55 21.36
CA MET A 383 1.96 12.40 21.87
C MET A 383 3.07 12.87 22.81
N PRO A 384 3.33 12.19 23.96
CA PRO A 384 4.48 12.49 24.80
C PRO A 384 5.79 12.28 24.07
N ALA A 385 6.76 13.18 24.26
CA ALA A 385 8.03 13.17 23.52
C ALA A 385 8.82 11.85 23.68
N ASN A 386 8.85 11.28 24.89
CA ASN A 386 9.55 10.03 25.17
C ASN A 386 8.85 8.77 24.62
N ARG A 387 7.63 8.90 24.09
CA ARG A 387 6.86 7.79 23.52
C ARG A 387 7.11 7.61 22.02
N LEU A 388 7.67 8.58 21.33
CA LEU A 388 7.79 8.61 19.87
C LEU A 388 8.39 7.32 19.29
N GLU A 389 9.60 6.95 19.74
CA GLU A 389 10.27 5.74 19.22
C GLU A 389 9.55 4.45 19.60
N THR A 390 9.03 4.37 20.84
CA THR A 390 8.31 3.19 21.32
C THR A 390 6.98 3.01 20.60
N ALA A 391 6.22 4.09 20.40
CA ALA A 391 4.95 4.04 19.67
C ALA A 391 5.16 3.65 18.20
N GLN A 392 6.19 4.21 17.52
CA GLN A 392 6.55 3.79 16.17
C GLN A 392 6.84 2.27 16.08
N ALA A 393 7.57 1.73 17.05
CA ALA A 393 7.92 0.32 17.07
C ALA A 393 6.70 -0.59 17.35
N ILE A 394 5.78 -0.16 18.22
CA ILE A 394 4.59 -0.93 18.60
C ILE A 394 3.51 -0.85 17.52
N ASP A 395 3.17 0.36 17.08
CA ASP A 395 2.06 0.62 16.17
C ASP A 395 2.46 0.37 14.71
N GLY A 396 3.77 0.44 14.38
CA GLY A 396 4.29 0.36 13.01
C GLY A 396 3.97 1.59 12.17
N VAL A 397 3.72 2.73 12.82
CA VAL A 397 3.33 4.01 12.19
C VAL A 397 4.52 4.98 12.25
N PRO A 398 4.90 5.66 11.16
CA PRO A 398 6.05 6.58 11.12
C PRO A 398 5.70 7.95 11.74
N TYR A 399 5.50 7.99 13.05
CA TYR A 399 5.10 9.21 13.75
C TYR A 399 6.10 10.37 13.61
N ASP A 400 7.39 10.09 13.43
CA ASP A 400 8.41 11.11 13.18
C ASP A 400 8.15 11.89 11.88
N ILE A 401 7.58 11.25 10.87
CA ILE A 401 7.16 11.92 9.64
C ILE A 401 5.95 12.81 9.92
N PHE A 402 4.97 12.32 10.66
CA PHE A 402 3.78 13.10 11.03
C PHE A 402 4.10 14.27 11.96
N VAL A 403 5.12 14.15 12.82
CA VAL A 403 5.65 15.28 13.62
C VAL A 403 6.24 16.35 12.70
N LYS A 404 7.07 15.97 11.71
CA LYS A 404 7.65 16.92 10.73
C LYS A 404 6.58 17.60 9.86
N GLN A 405 5.47 16.93 9.61
CA GLN A 405 4.34 17.47 8.86
C GLN A 405 3.41 18.34 9.72
N GLY A 406 3.62 18.41 11.04
CA GLY A 406 2.75 19.13 11.97
C GLY A 406 1.42 18.43 12.29
N ILE A 407 1.22 17.20 11.81
CA ILE A 407 0.02 16.39 12.08
C ILE A 407 0.03 15.86 13.52
N VAL A 408 1.22 15.51 14.03
CA VAL A 408 1.44 15.13 15.44
C VAL A 408 2.26 16.21 16.12
N LYS A 409 1.77 16.73 17.25
CA LYS A 409 2.51 17.62 18.15
C LYS A 409 3.10 16.79 19.30
N LEU A 410 4.41 16.87 19.51
CA LEU A 410 5.02 16.33 20.71
C LEU A 410 4.62 17.23 21.89
N SER A 411 4.02 16.65 22.93
CA SER A 411 3.37 17.35 24.03
C SER A 411 3.74 16.71 25.36
N GLY A 412 4.38 17.49 26.23
CA GLY A 412 4.93 16.97 27.47
C GLY A 412 6.03 15.93 27.27
N GLU A 413 6.58 15.41 28.37
CA GLU A 413 7.68 14.41 28.34
C GLU A 413 7.12 12.99 28.46
N ASN A 414 6.37 12.69 29.53
CA ASN A 414 5.87 11.35 29.87
C ASN A 414 4.35 11.20 29.69
N HIS A 415 3.63 12.29 29.58
CA HIS A 415 2.19 12.37 29.35
C HIS A 415 1.88 13.61 28.53
N VAL A 416 0.76 13.58 27.82
CA VAL A 416 0.32 14.74 27.02
C VAL A 416 -0.02 15.90 27.97
N ASP A 417 0.58 17.07 27.75
CA ASP A 417 0.13 18.31 28.39
C ASP A 417 -1.15 18.80 27.69
N TYR A 418 -2.27 18.64 28.34
CA TYR A 418 -3.56 19.00 27.74
C TYR A 418 -3.74 20.51 27.51
N ARG A 419 -2.82 21.34 28.00
CA ARG A 419 -2.74 22.75 27.61
C ARG A 419 -2.51 22.89 26.12
N ASP A 420 -1.75 21.98 25.51
CA ASP A 420 -1.52 21.97 24.07
C ASP A 420 -2.81 21.74 23.29
N VAL A 421 -3.72 20.94 23.81
CA VAL A 421 -5.07 20.73 23.21
C VAL A 421 -5.90 22.01 23.29
N TYR A 422 -5.87 22.67 24.46
CA TYR A 422 -6.52 23.97 24.66
C TYR A 422 -5.95 25.04 23.71
N GLU A 423 -4.63 25.13 23.59
CA GLU A 423 -3.95 26.07 22.69
C GLU A 423 -4.32 25.83 21.23
N TRP A 424 -4.49 24.57 20.81
CA TRP A 424 -4.93 24.26 19.46
C TRP A 424 -6.32 24.80 19.15
N PHE A 425 -7.30 24.62 20.04
CA PHE A 425 -8.63 25.22 19.87
C PHE A 425 -8.58 26.76 19.91
N SER A 426 -7.75 27.35 20.78
CA SER A 426 -7.55 28.79 20.83
C SER A 426 -6.95 29.33 19.54
N MET A 427 -5.97 28.62 18.96
CA MET A 427 -5.35 28.96 17.69
C MET A 427 -6.40 28.95 16.55
N LEU A 428 -7.29 27.97 16.50
CA LEU A 428 -8.34 27.92 15.47
C LEU A 428 -9.23 29.16 15.51
N ARG A 429 -9.60 29.62 16.71
CA ARG A 429 -10.39 30.82 16.91
C ARG A 429 -9.58 32.09 16.60
N ASP A 430 -8.42 32.22 17.20
CA ASP A 430 -7.67 33.48 17.25
C ASP A 430 -6.88 33.79 15.95
N GLN A 431 -6.42 32.73 15.25
CA GLN A 431 -5.66 32.90 14.01
C GLN A 431 -6.50 32.72 12.75
N TYR A 432 -7.49 31.82 12.81
CA TYR A 432 -8.30 31.47 11.64
C TYR A 432 -9.74 31.97 11.70
N GLY A 433 -10.20 32.50 12.86
CA GLY A 433 -11.60 32.90 13.02
C GLY A 433 -12.57 31.73 12.98
N ILE A 434 -12.09 30.49 13.27
CA ILE A 434 -12.96 29.32 13.30
C ILE A 434 -13.60 29.22 14.67
N TYR A 435 -14.90 29.50 14.75
CA TYR A 435 -15.68 29.56 15.98
C TYR A 435 -16.29 28.21 16.30
N ILE A 436 -15.78 27.55 17.35
CA ILE A 436 -16.26 26.23 17.77
C ILE A 436 -17.47 26.43 18.68
N LEU A 437 -18.66 26.01 18.21
CA LEU A 437 -19.94 26.22 18.90
C LEU A 437 -20.13 25.24 20.04
N LYS A 438 -19.70 23.99 19.87
CA LYS A 438 -19.75 22.95 20.91
C LYS A 438 -18.59 22.00 20.75
N ILE A 439 -18.07 21.46 21.87
CA ILE A 439 -17.00 20.46 21.91
C ILE A 439 -17.51 19.21 22.60
N GLY A 440 -17.53 18.08 21.88
CA GLY A 440 -17.83 16.76 22.42
C GLY A 440 -16.56 16.10 23.00
N TYR A 441 -16.69 15.40 24.12
CA TYR A 441 -15.56 14.68 24.73
C TYR A 441 -16.03 13.41 25.44
N ASP A 442 -15.16 12.40 25.54
CA ASP A 442 -15.47 11.21 26.35
C ASP A 442 -15.63 11.58 27.81
N ARG A 443 -16.70 11.11 28.44
CA ARG A 443 -17.07 11.36 29.85
C ARG A 443 -15.94 11.09 30.85
N TYR A 444 -15.04 10.16 30.53
CA TYR A 444 -13.89 9.80 31.38
C TYR A 444 -12.63 10.62 31.09
N SER A 445 -12.75 11.68 30.31
CA SER A 445 -11.67 12.60 29.98
C SER A 445 -11.19 13.45 31.17
N ALA A 446 -10.01 14.06 31.01
CA ALA A 446 -9.42 14.91 32.04
C ALA A 446 -10.28 16.13 32.35
N GLN A 447 -10.91 16.12 33.54
CA GLN A 447 -11.86 17.13 33.96
C GLN A 447 -11.27 18.55 33.95
N TYR A 448 -10.00 18.71 34.31
CA TYR A 448 -9.35 20.02 34.35
C TYR A 448 -9.26 20.71 32.97
N LEU A 449 -8.98 19.95 31.89
CA LEU A 449 -9.04 20.51 30.53
C LEU A 449 -10.45 21.01 30.19
N ILE A 450 -11.46 20.24 30.56
CA ILE A 450 -12.86 20.60 30.30
C ILE A 450 -13.26 21.84 31.07
N ASP A 451 -12.78 21.98 32.32
CA ASP A 451 -13.01 23.18 33.13
C ASP A 451 -12.30 24.40 32.55
N ASP A 452 -11.08 24.26 32.05
CA ASP A 452 -10.34 25.32 31.35
C ASP A 452 -11.07 25.76 30.08
N LEU A 453 -11.56 24.84 29.27
CA LEU A 453 -12.37 25.14 28.09
C LEU A 453 -13.65 25.91 28.45
N LYS A 454 -14.37 25.47 29.46
CA LYS A 454 -15.58 26.16 29.94
C LYS A 454 -15.29 27.57 30.47
N ASN A 455 -14.21 27.72 31.25
CA ASN A 455 -13.77 29.01 31.77
C ASN A 455 -13.37 29.99 30.66
N ALA A 456 -12.87 29.47 29.52
CA ALA A 456 -12.59 30.26 28.32
C ALA A 456 -13.81 30.55 27.43
N GLY A 457 -15.00 30.11 27.85
CA GLY A 457 -16.27 30.39 27.18
C GLY A 457 -16.72 29.37 26.16
N TRP A 458 -16.00 28.25 25.99
CA TRP A 458 -16.47 27.18 25.11
C TRP A 458 -17.57 26.35 25.76
N GLN A 459 -18.54 25.97 24.94
CA GLN A 459 -19.59 25.04 25.35
C GLN A 459 -19.11 23.60 25.12
N THR A 460 -19.07 22.81 26.16
CA THR A 460 -18.64 21.41 26.13
C THR A 460 -19.76 20.47 26.57
N ASP A 461 -19.80 19.26 26.03
CA ASP A 461 -20.79 18.24 26.39
C ASP A 461 -20.15 16.84 26.40
N ASP A 462 -20.53 16.01 27.37
CA ASP A 462 -20.05 14.67 27.49
C ASP A 462 -20.71 13.73 26.45
N VAL A 463 -19.89 12.93 25.80
CA VAL A 463 -20.33 11.93 24.82
C VAL A 463 -20.20 10.54 25.43
N TRP A 464 -21.30 9.82 25.41
CA TRP A 464 -21.34 8.45 25.90
C TRP A 464 -20.83 7.50 24.83
N GLN A 465 -19.73 6.86 25.15
CA GLN A 465 -19.04 5.94 24.24
C GLN A 465 -19.75 4.58 24.07
N GLY A 466 -19.17 3.72 23.25
CA GLY A 466 -19.64 2.36 23.05
C GLY A 466 -20.86 2.27 22.12
N GLU A 467 -21.90 1.53 22.52
CA GLU A 467 -23.12 1.32 21.73
C GLU A 467 -23.96 2.58 21.54
N ASN A 468 -23.73 3.61 22.34
CA ASN A 468 -24.44 4.90 22.24
C ASN A 468 -24.04 5.67 20.96
N LEU A 469 -22.87 5.40 20.40
CA LEU A 469 -22.39 6.00 19.15
C LEU A 469 -23.04 5.38 17.89
N ALA A 470 -23.74 4.24 18.01
CA ALA A 470 -24.30 3.54 16.85
C ALA A 470 -25.21 4.39 15.96
N PRO A 471 -26.10 5.27 16.48
CA PRO A 471 -26.94 6.12 15.63
C PRO A 471 -26.12 7.11 14.80
N VAL A 472 -25.15 7.79 15.43
CA VAL A 472 -24.28 8.77 14.77
C VAL A 472 -23.40 8.11 13.72
N ILE A 473 -22.78 6.97 14.05
CA ILE A 473 -21.92 6.23 13.12
C ILE A 473 -22.72 5.76 11.91
N ARG A 474 -23.98 5.30 12.09
CA ARG A 474 -24.84 4.86 10.99
C ARG A 474 -25.22 6.01 10.05
N GLU A 475 -25.56 7.17 10.58
CA GLU A 475 -25.84 8.36 9.79
C GLU A 475 -24.58 8.80 9.03
N PHE A 476 -23.47 8.87 9.73
CA PHE A 476 -22.20 9.29 9.18
C PHE A 476 -21.67 8.34 8.09
N GLU A 477 -21.94 7.04 8.19
CA GLU A 477 -21.62 6.06 7.15
C GLU A 477 -22.27 6.44 5.81
N GLY A 478 -23.51 6.90 5.81
CA GLY A 478 -24.18 7.43 4.63
C GLY A 478 -23.45 8.67 4.10
N VAL A 479 -23.19 9.65 4.94
CA VAL A 479 -22.56 10.93 4.58
C VAL A 479 -21.20 10.72 3.92
N ILE A 480 -20.33 9.86 4.47
CA ILE A 480 -19.01 9.61 3.90
C ILE A 480 -19.07 8.81 2.58
N LYS A 481 -19.99 7.83 2.48
CA LYS A 481 -20.20 7.05 1.26
C LYS A 481 -20.77 7.90 0.10
N ASP A 482 -21.61 8.89 0.43
CA ASP A 482 -22.16 9.84 -0.54
C ASP A 482 -21.13 10.91 -0.97
N GLY A 483 -19.90 10.86 -0.42
CA GLY A 483 -18.83 11.82 -0.73
C GLY A 483 -18.95 13.17 -0.05
N ASN A 484 -19.91 13.34 0.88
CA ASN A 484 -20.21 14.58 1.60
C ASN A 484 -19.40 14.73 2.91
N PHE A 485 -18.34 13.97 3.08
CA PHE A 485 -17.35 14.13 4.13
C PHE A 485 -15.95 14.17 3.57
N LYS A 486 -15.12 15.10 4.03
CA LYS A 486 -13.75 15.31 3.57
C LYS A 486 -12.76 15.36 4.74
N ILE A 487 -11.60 14.75 4.55
CA ILE A 487 -10.47 14.75 5.47
C ILE A 487 -9.37 15.61 4.87
N ALA A 488 -9.04 16.72 5.52
CA ALA A 488 -8.08 17.70 5.03
C ALA A 488 -6.64 17.26 5.34
N ASP A 489 -5.84 17.00 4.29
CA ASP A 489 -4.38 16.73 4.31
C ASP A 489 -3.84 15.92 5.53
N ASN A 490 -4.62 14.98 6.06
CA ASN A 490 -4.28 14.23 7.25
C ASN A 490 -4.34 12.71 7.02
N ASN A 491 -3.20 12.14 6.61
CA ASN A 491 -3.09 10.70 6.37
C ASN A 491 -3.19 9.87 7.66
N LEU A 492 -2.80 10.43 8.81
CA LEU A 492 -2.96 9.75 10.09
C LEU A 492 -4.44 9.62 10.46
N LEU A 493 -5.25 10.68 10.23
CA LEU A 493 -6.69 10.62 10.44
C LEU A 493 -7.34 9.58 9.51
N LYS A 494 -6.95 9.54 8.21
CA LYS A 494 -7.40 8.49 7.29
C LYS A 494 -7.08 7.09 7.81
N ALA A 495 -5.87 6.86 8.31
CA ALA A 495 -5.46 5.59 8.88
C ALA A 495 -6.35 5.21 10.09
N HIS A 496 -6.69 6.17 10.97
CA HIS A 496 -7.59 5.93 12.10
C HIS A 496 -9.01 5.54 11.65
N PHE A 497 -9.52 6.08 10.55
CA PHE A 497 -10.79 5.63 9.95
C PHE A 497 -10.72 4.22 9.41
N LEU A 498 -9.62 3.86 8.73
CA LEU A 498 -9.39 2.52 8.19
C LEU A 498 -9.21 1.45 9.27
N ASN A 499 -8.82 1.86 10.47
CA ASN A 499 -8.58 1.00 11.62
C ASN A 499 -9.84 0.66 12.41
N VAL A 500 -11.01 1.16 12.00
CA VAL A 500 -12.28 0.93 12.69
C VAL A 500 -12.95 -0.34 12.19
N ALA A 501 -13.39 -1.19 13.12
CA ALA A 501 -14.33 -2.26 12.89
C ALA A 501 -15.59 -2.03 13.75
N LEU A 502 -16.72 -2.61 13.35
CA LEU A 502 -17.96 -2.54 14.14
C LEU A 502 -18.22 -3.88 14.83
N LYS A 503 -18.24 -3.86 16.16
CA LYS A 503 -18.62 -5.04 16.95
C LYS A 503 -20.12 -4.99 17.25
N HIS A 504 -20.88 -5.86 16.60
CA HIS A 504 -22.31 -5.98 16.80
C HIS A 504 -22.63 -6.71 18.10
N ASN A 505 -23.63 -6.19 18.81
CA ASN A 505 -24.28 -6.85 19.95
C ASN A 505 -25.58 -7.50 19.46
N MET A 506 -25.64 -8.82 19.51
CA MET A 506 -26.78 -9.59 19.01
C MET A 506 -28.06 -9.41 19.85
N GLU A 507 -27.91 -9.05 21.13
CA GLU A 507 -29.05 -8.84 22.05
C GLU A 507 -29.68 -7.47 21.84
N THR A 508 -28.87 -6.41 21.79
CA THR A 508 -29.36 -5.02 21.68
C THR A 508 -29.57 -4.58 20.23
N ARG A 509 -29.10 -5.36 19.23
CA ARG A 509 -29.02 -5.01 17.81
C ARG A 509 -28.28 -3.69 17.54
N LYS A 510 -27.49 -3.24 18.50
CA LYS A 510 -26.59 -2.09 18.37
C LYS A 510 -25.18 -2.58 18.04
N PHE A 511 -24.32 -1.64 17.72
CA PHE A 511 -22.89 -1.91 17.53
C PHE A 511 -22.06 -0.81 18.21
N ARG A 512 -20.80 -1.11 18.39
CA ARG A 512 -19.80 -0.14 18.86
C ARG A 512 -18.56 -0.16 17.99
N PRO A 513 -17.88 0.97 17.81
CA PRO A 513 -16.59 0.98 17.14
C PRO A 513 -15.55 0.27 18.01
N VAL A 514 -14.70 -0.52 17.37
CA VAL A 514 -13.56 -1.19 18.00
C VAL A 514 -12.35 -1.11 17.05
N LYS A 515 -11.17 -1.23 17.63
CA LYS A 515 -9.93 -1.34 16.84
C LYS A 515 -9.96 -2.62 16.01
N ILE A 516 -9.59 -2.52 14.76
CA ILE A 516 -9.54 -3.66 13.82
C ILE A 516 -8.49 -4.69 14.25
N GLU A 517 -7.41 -4.23 14.88
CA GLU A 517 -6.34 -4.99 15.49
C GLU A 517 -5.96 -4.37 16.83
N GLN A 518 -5.36 -5.18 17.73
CA GLN A 518 -5.02 -4.72 19.09
C GLN A 518 -4.09 -3.50 19.12
N ARG A 519 -3.19 -3.37 18.14
CA ARG A 519 -2.25 -2.25 18.00
C ARG A 519 -2.74 -1.10 17.12
N ALA A 520 -3.88 -1.25 16.46
CA ALA A 520 -4.47 -0.19 15.65
C ALA A 520 -4.91 0.99 16.52
N ARG A 521 -4.86 2.19 15.98
CA ARG A 521 -5.30 3.42 16.62
C ARG A 521 -6.55 3.93 15.93
N ILE A 522 -7.53 4.40 16.71
CA ILE A 522 -8.80 4.96 16.22
C ILE A 522 -9.14 6.30 16.89
N ASP A 523 -8.24 6.86 17.68
CA ASP A 523 -8.47 8.06 18.51
C ASP A 523 -8.94 9.26 17.67
N GLY A 524 -8.34 9.47 16.48
CA GLY A 524 -8.80 10.52 15.55
C GLY A 524 -10.21 10.28 15.00
N PHE A 525 -10.59 9.03 14.74
CA PHE A 525 -11.97 8.69 14.39
C PHE A 525 -12.92 8.99 15.56
N VAL A 526 -12.57 8.57 16.79
CA VAL A 526 -13.39 8.81 17.98
C VAL A 526 -13.60 10.31 18.20
N SER A 527 -12.54 11.12 18.10
CA SER A 527 -12.68 12.58 18.24
C SER A 527 -13.63 13.19 17.20
N VAL A 528 -13.59 12.73 15.94
CA VAL A 528 -14.54 13.19 14.89
C VAL A 528 -15.97 12.74 15.21
N ILE A 529 -16.17 11.52 15.70
CA ILE A 529 -17.50 11.03 16.10
C ILE A 529 -18.04 11.81 17.31
N ASP A 530 -17.19 12.19 18.25
CA ASP A 530 -17.59 13.04 19.39
C ASP A 530 -18.06 14.43 18.91
N ALA A 531 -17.36 15.03 17.93
CA ALA A 531 -17.80 16.27 17.28
C ALA A 531 -19.16 16.10 16.56
N LEU A 532 -19.33 15.01 15.82
CA LEU A 532 -20.59 14.73 15.12
C LEU A 532 -21.74 14.40 16.07
N THR A 533 -21.45 13.80 17.23
CA THR A 533 -22.45 13.50 18.26
C THR A 533 -23.04 14.81 18.85
N VAL A 534 -22.20 15.77 19.19
CA VAL A 534 -22.69 17.07 19.66
C VAL A 534 -23.37 17.86 18.55
N ARG A 535 -22.91 17.76 17.31
CA ARG A 535 -23.61 18.34 16.15
C ARG A 535 -25.02 17.78 16.02
N GLN A 536 -25.20 16.46 16.05
CA GLN A 536 -26.51 15.83 15.95
C GLN A 536 -27.43 16.19 17.14
N LYS A 537 -26.89 16.12 18.37
CA LYS A 537 -27.66 16.41 19.61
C LYS A 537 -28.20 17.85 19.65
N TYR A 538 -27.41 18.80 19.18
CA TYR A 538 -27.73 20.24 19.26
C TYR A 538 -28.07 20.87 17.90
N TYR A 539 -28.37 20.05 16.88
CA TYR A 539 -28.61 20.55 15.53
C TYR A 539 -29.68 21.62 15.41
N ASN A 540 -30.77 21.53 16.20
CA ASN A 540 -31.83 22.53 16.22
C ASN A 540 -31.37 23.87 16.80
N GLU A 541 -30.32 23.88 17.63
CA GLU A 541 -29.77 25.07 18.28
C GLU A 541 -28.67 25.74 17.41
N ILE A 542 -27.78 24.93 16.81
CA ILE A 542 -26.58 25.43 16.14
C ILE A 542 -26.58 25.23 14.62
N GLY A 543 -27.51 24.44 14.09
CA GLY A 543 -27.48 24.02 12.68
C GLY A 543 -27.57 25.16 11.67
N GLU A 544 -28.33 26.23 11.96
CA GLU A 544 -28.36 27.41 11.09
C GLU A 544 -27.05 28.17 11.09
N MET A 545 -26.35 28.26 12.24
CA MET A 545 -25.04 28.89 12.33
C MET A 545 -23.99 28.07 11.57
N LEU A 546 -24.02 26.75 11.67
CA LEU A 546 -23.08 25.86 10.96
C LEU A 546 -23.20 25.99 9.42
N LYS A 547 -24.41 26.24 8.91
CA LYS A 547 -24.67 26.38 7.47
C LYS A 547 -24.34 27.77 6.92
N ASN A 548 -24.36 28.78 7.77
CA ASN A 548 -24.21 30.18 7.37
C ASN A 548 -22.76 30.68 7.42
N ALA A 549 -21.79 29.77 7.46
CA ALA A 549 -20.39 30.11 7.47
C ALA A 549 -19.88 30.39 6.05
N GLY A 550 -19.75 31.69 5.72
CA GLY A 550 -18.95 32.24 4.62
C GLY A 550 -19.56 32.19 3.25
#